data_bf7832d04a2f5d75f78189393a970cd7
#
_entry.id   bf7832d04a2f5d75f78189393a970cd7
#
_cell.length_a   1.000
_cell.length_b   1.000
_cell.length_c   1.000
_cell.angle_alpha   90.00
_cell.angle_beta   90.00
_cell.angle_gamma   90.00
#
_symmetry.space_group_name_H-M   'P 1'
#
loop_
_entity.id
_entity.type
_entity.pdbx_description
1 polymer ?
#
loop_
_entity_poly.entity_id
_entity_poly.type
_entity_poly.pdbx_seq_one_letter_code
_entity_poly.pdbx_strand_id
1 'polypeptide(L)'
;SISEPKKFWAKMARELLTWQRDFHTVHSGSLVGGDNAWFLEGQLNASYNCVDRHAIKNPDKPAIIYEADESADGRTLSYGELLKEVCRTAHVLKQMGVKRGDTVAIYLPMIPEALIALLACTRIGAVHSVVFAGFSSDSLRDRVIDAQSRVVITTDEGKRGGKVIATKKIVD
;
A
#
# COMPACT_ATOMS: atom_id res chain seq x y z
N SER A 1 -12.60 16.45 19.42
CA SER A 1 -13.02 15.24 18.71
C SER A 1 -14.08 14.43 19.48
N ILE A 2 -14.06 14.46 20.81
CA ILE A 2 -15.00 13.66 21.63
C ILE A 2 -16.40 14.27 21.66
N SER A 3 -16.51 15.58 21.87
CA SER A 3 -17.80 16.28 21.99
C SER A 3 -18.55 16.41 20.66
N GLU A 4 -17.85 16.63 19.55
CA GLU A 4 -18.43 16.78 18.21
C GLU A 4 -17.62 15.96 17.17
N PRO A 5 -17.63 14.62 17.25
CA PRO A 5 -16.75 13.79 16.42
C PRO A 5 -17.01 13.97 14.92
N LYS A 6 -18.26 14.05 14.49
CA LYS A 6 -18.59 14.23 13.07
C LYS A 6 -18.02 15.53 12.51
N LYS A 7 -18.15 16.64 13.22
CA LYS A 7 -17.63 17.93 12.82
C LYS A 7 -16.09 17.95 12.76
N PHE A 8 -15.47 17.37 13.80
CA PHE A 8 -14.00 17.26 13.86
C PHE A 8 -13.45 16.44 12.70
N TRP A 9 -13.96 15.23 12.47
CA TRP A 9 -13.46 14.35 11.43
C TRP A 9 -13.78 14.84 10.02
N ALA A 10 -14.93 15.49 9.81
CA ALA A 10 -15.22 16.17 8.54
C ALA A 10 -14.19 17.24 8.20
N LYS A 11 -13.83 18.06 9.18
CA LYS A 11 -12.79 19.08 9.03
C LYS A 11 -11.45 18.45 8.69
N MET A 12 -10.98 17.50 9.50
CA MET A 12 -9.69 16.83 9.28
C MET A 12 -9.61 16.14 7.92
N ALA A 13 -10.69 15.44 7.52
CA ALA A 13 -10.72 14.76 6.23
C ALA A 13 -10.62 15.72 5.04
N ARG A 14 -11.24 16.90 5.12
CA ARG A 14 -11.15 17.91 4.04
C ARG A 14 -9.84 18.68 4.04
N GLU A 15 -9.26 18.94 5.21
CA GLU A 15 -7.97 19.65 5.32
C GLU A 15 -6.77 18.78 4.96
N LEU A 16 -6.82 17.49 5.34
CA LEU A 16 -5.66 16.59 5.23
C LEU A 16 -5.67 15.71 3.98
N LEU A 17 -6.82 15.47 3.37
CA LEU A 17 -6.96 14.58 2.22
C LEU A 17 -7.45 15.32 0.99
N THR A 18 -6.99 14.86 -0.17
CA THR A 18 -7.48 15.30 -1.47
C THR A 18 -8.53 14.32 -1.97
N TRP A 19 -9.74 14.79 -2.11
CA TRP A 19 -10.90 14.01 -2.56
C TRP A 19 -11.11 14.20 -4.07
N GLN A 20 -11.40 13.11 -4.77
CA GLN A 20 -11.90 13.14 -6.16
C GLN A 20 -13.39 13.49 -6.18
N ARG A 21 -14.12 12.98 -5.20
CA ARG A 21 -15.52 13.35 -4.90
C ARG A 21 -15.65 13.47 -3.38
N ASP A 22 -16.11 14.63 -2.93
CA ASP A 22 -16.32 14.86 -1.48
C ASP A 22 -17.41 13.93 -0.93
N PHE A 23 -17.37 13.65 0.34
CA PHE A 23 -18.40 12.87 1.04
C PHE A 23 -19.58 13.76 1.43
N HIS A 24 -20.77 13.20 1.46
CA HIS A 24 -21.98 13.85 1.95
C HIS A 24 -22.26 13.50 3.41
N THR A 25 -22.10 12.23 3.78
CA THR A 25 -22.32 11.74 5.13
C THR A 25 -21.00 11.43 5.79
N VAL A 26 -20.71 12.10 6.91
CA VAL A 26 -19.44 11.94 7.63
C VAL A 26 -19.34 10.55 8.28
N HIS A 27 -20.45 10.11 8.92
CA HIS A 27 -20.49 8.86 9.65
C HIS A 27 -21.91 8.34 9.75
N SER A 28 -22.08 7.03 9.56
CA SER A 28 -23.33 6.29 9.75
C SER A 28 -23.04 4.96 10.44
N GLY A 29 -24.05 4.42 11.11
CA GLY A 29 -23.96 3.15 11.82
C GLY A 29 -23.27 3.24 13.17
N SER A 30 -22.88 2.09 13.71
CA SER A 30 -22.22 1.96 15.01
C SER A 30 -21.24 0.80 15.04
N LEU A 31 -20.25 0.88 15.93
CA LEU A 31 -19.31 -0.24 16.17
C LEU A 31 -20.03 -1.46 16.76
N VAL A 32 -21.06 -1.24 17.57
CA VAL A 32 -21.83 -2.33 18.19
C VAL A 32 -22.67 -3.07 17.15
N GLY A 33 -23.24 -2.33 16.18
CA GLY A 33 -24.04 -2.92 15.10
C GLY A 33 -23.21 -3.57 14.00
N GLY A 34 -21.90 -3.32 13.96
CA GLY A 34 -21.00 -3.82 12.92
C GLY A 34 -21.17 -3.13 11.55
N ASP A 35 -22.02 -2.10 11.47
CA ASP A 35 -22.37 -1.35 10.26
C ASP A 35 -21.69 0.03 10.19
N ASN A 36 -20.60 0.21 10.94
CA ASN A 36 -19.89 1.47 11.08
C ASN A 36 -19.22 1.91 9.77
N ALA A 37 -19.66 3.06 9.23
CA ALA A 37 -19.14 3.61 7.96
C ALA A 37 -18.79 5.09 8.10
N TRP A 38 -17.66 5.48 7.48
CA TRP A 38 -17.15 6.84 7.47
C TRP A 38 -17.05 7.39 6.05
N PHE A 39 -17.30 8.70 5.92
CA PHE A 39 -17.12 9.45 4.68
C PHE A 39 -17.84 8.83 3.48
N LEU A 40 -19.11 8.49 3.68
CA LEU A 40 -19.93 7.81 2.69
C LEU A 40 -20.00 8.63 1.39
N GLU A 41 -19.98 7.92 0.26
CA GLU A 41 -20.01 8.45 -1.11
C GLU A 41 -18.75 9.23 -1.51
N GLY A 42 -17.84 9.50 -0.53
CA GLY A 42 -16.55 10.07 -0.81
C GLY A 42 -15.67 9.14 -1.65
N GLN A 43 -14.90 9.71 -2.58
CA GLN A 43 -13.93 8.98 -3.39
C GLN A 43 -12.56 9.66 -3.33
N LEU A 44 -11.54 8.88 -3.05
CA LEU A 44 -10.16 9.30 -3.10
C LEU A 44 -9.28 8.17 -3.61
N ASN A 45 -8.07 8.51 -4.04
CA ASN A 45 -7.02 7.54 -4.32
C ASN A 45 -5.94 7.67 -3.24
N ALA A 46 -5.65 6.58 -2.53
CA ALA A 46 -4.66 6.57 -1.46
C ALA A 46 -3.24 6.85 -2.00
N SER A 47 -2.87 6.25 -3.15
CA SER A 47 -1.58 6.50 -3.79
C SER A 47 -1.41 7.98 -4.15
N TYR A 48 -2.44 8.63 -4.71
CA TYR A 48 -2.41 10.06 -5.00
C TYR A 48 -2.14 10.88 -3.72
N ASN A 49 -2.85 10.55 -2.66
CA ASN A 49 -2.70 11.25 -1.38
C ASN A 49 -1.34 11.04 -0.72
N CYS A 50 -0.74 9.86 -0.88
CA CYS A 50 0.55 9.53 -0.29
C CYS A 50 1.74 9.98 -1.16
N VAL A 51 1.59 10.08 -2.47
CA VAL A 51 2.71 10.26 -3.41
C VAL A 51 2.53 11.48 -4.28
N ASP A 52 1.52 11.48 -5.18
CA ASP A 52 1.41 12.45 -6.29
C ASP A 52 1.37 13.89 -5.80
N ARG A 53 0.49 14.20 -4.84
CA ARG A 53 0.36 15.57 -4.33
C ARG A 53 1.62 16.11 -3.65
N HIS A 54 2.49 15.21 -3.16
CA HIS A 54 3.78 15.58 -2.58
C HIS A 54 4.85 15.73 -3.65
N ALA A 55 4.90 14.81 -4.62
CA ALA A 55 5.82 14.87 -5.76
C ALA A 55 5.58 16.12 -6.62
N ILE A 56 4.33 16.56 -6.80
CA ILE A 56 3.99 17.79 -7.51
C ILE A 56 4.57 19.03 -6.80
N LYS A 57 4.54 19.06 -5.47
CA LYS A 57 5.00 20.21 -4.69
C LYS A 57 6.51 20.22 -4.50
N ASN A 58 7.10 19.09 -4.17
CA ASN A 58 8.51 18.96 -3.80
C ASN A 58 9.04 17.60 -4.27
N PRO A 59 9.34 17.42 -5.57
CA PRO A 59 9.76 16.13 -6.13
C PRO A 59 11.06 15.60 -5.50
N ASP A 60 11.97 16.48 -5.12
CA ASP A 60 13.30 16.12 -4.59
C ASP A 60 13.29 15.85 -3.07
N LYS A 61 12.16 16.09 -2.39
CA LYS A 61 12.05 15.80 -0.96
C LYS A 61 12.15 14.30 -0.73
N PRO A 62 12.95 13.83 0.28
CA PRO A 62 12.97 12.44 0.69
C PRO A 62 11.56 11.92 1.03
N ALA A 63 11.18 10.80 0.42
CA ALA A 63 9.92 10.10 0.66
C ALA A 63 10.15 8.79 1.42
N ILE A 64 11.22 8.08 1.12
CA ILE A 64 11.63 6.85 1.79
C ILE A 64 13.11 6.98 2.17
N ILE A 65 13.42 6.69 3.41
CA ILE A 65 14.80 6.49 3.90
C ILE A 65 14.86 5.02 4.31
N TYR A 66 15.61 4.23 3.57
CA TYR A 66 15.77 2.79 3.81
C TYR A 66 17.13 2.50 4.41
N GLU A 67 17.11 1.90 5.58
CA GLU A 67 18.28 1.33 6.25
C GLU A 67 18.28 -0.18 6.04
N ALA A 68 19.28 -0.70 5.34
CA ALA A 68 19.45 -2.12 5.11
C ALA A 68 20.19 -2.78 6.29
N ASP A 69 20.24 -4.12 6.31
CA ASP A 69 21.07 -4.87 7.27
C ASP A 69 22.55 -4.48 7.16
N GLU A 70 23.04 -4.28 5.94
CA GLU A 70 24.34 -3.70 5.66
C GLU A 70 24.18 -2.21 5.39
N SER A 71 24.85 -1.37 6.14
CA SER A 71 24.72 0.10 6.04
C SER A 71 25.01 0.65 4.64
N ALA A 72 25.87 -0.03 3.87
CA ALA A 72 26.22 0.35 2.50
C ALA A 72 25.07 0.12 1.50
N ASP A 73 24.13 -0.75 1.82
CA ASP A 73 22.97 -1.09 0.96
C ASP A 73 21.76 -0.17 1.22
N GLY A 74 21.87 0.74 2.18
CA GLY A 74 20.84 1.73 2.48
C GLY A 74 20.65 2.73 1.34
N ARG A 75 19.42 3.22 1.16
CA ARG A 75 19.14 4.21 0.11
C ARG A 75 17.98 5.13 0.47
N THR A 76 18.01 6.31 -0.12
CA THR A 76 16.91 7.29 -0.02
C THR A 76 16.24 7.44 -1.38
N LEU A 77 14.91 7.41 -1.41
CA LEU A 77 14.11 7.74 -2.58
C LEU A 77 13.39 9.06 -2.32
N SER A 78 13.44 9.95 -3.31
CA SER A 78 12.63 11.17 -3.33
C SER A 78 11.18 10.87 -3.71
N TYR A 79 10.26 11.85 -3.49
CA TYR A 79 8.87 11.71 -3.94
C TYR A 79 8.75 11.57 -5.46
N GLY A 80 9.61 12.21 -6.24
CA GLY A 80 9.65 12.10 -7.70
C GLY A 80 10.05 10.68 -8.14
N GLU A 81 11.08 10.12 -7.53
CA GLU A 81 11.52 8.74 -7.78
C GLU A 81 10.46 7.73 -7.36
N LEU A 82 9.88 7.90 -6.17
CA LEU A 82 8.80 7.04 -5.68
C LEU A 82 7.60 7.05 -6.63
N LEU A 83 7.18 8.23 -7.10
CA LEU A 83 6.09 8.35 -8.08
C LEU A 83 6.39 7.57 -9.35
N LYS A 84 7.60 7.69 -9.89
CA LYS A 84 8.04 6.99 -11.09
C LYS A 84 7.96 5.47 -10.91
N GLU A 85 8.49 4.95 -9.80
CA GLU A 85 8.50 3.51 -9.55
C GLU A 85 7.10 2.96 -9.27
N VAL A 86 6.27 3.70 -8.54
CA VAL A 86 4.84 3.35 -8.33
C VAL A 86 4.09 3.29 -9.65
N CYS A 87 4.30 4.26 -10.56
CA CYS A 87 3.68 4.26 -11.88
C CYS A 87 4.13 3.08 -12.74
N ARG A 88 5.42 2.76 -12.73
CA ARG A 88 5.98 1.60 -13.46
C ARG A 88 5.36 0.29 -12.97
N THR A 89 5.37 0.07 -11.67
CA THR A 89 4.81 -1.13 -11.04
C THR A 89 3.30 -1.25 -11.32
N ALA A 90 2.56 -0.15 -11.20
CA ALA A 90 1.14 -0.09 -11.53
C ALA A 90 0.88 -0.45 -13.01
N HIS A 91 1.74 0.01 -13.92
CA HIS A 91 1.65 -0.34 -15.35
C HIS A 91 1.88 -1.84 -15.58
N VAL A 92 2.90 -2.43 -14.96
CA VAL A 92 3.19 -3.87 -15.04
C VAL A 92 2.00 -4.69 -14.53
N LEU A 93 1.45 -4.34 -13.36
CA LEU A 93 0.28 -5.03 -12.82
C LEU A 93 -0.91 -4.99 -13.80
N LYS A 94 -1.17 -3.85 -14.43
CA LYS A 94 -2.20 -3.74 -15.46
C LYS A 94 -1.91 -4.61 -16.68
N GLN A 95 -0.66 -4.69 -17.15
CA GLN A 95 -0.27 -5.58 -18.24
C GLN A 95 -0.46 -7.06 -17.88
N MET A 96 -0.28 -7.43 -16.61
CA MET A 96 -0.57 -8.76 -16.08
C MET A 96 -2.08 -9.03 -15.92
N GLY A 97 -2.94 -8.09 -16.28
CA GLY A 97 -4.38 -8.22 -16.23
C GLY A 97 -5.03 -7.86 -14.89
N VAL A 98 -4.28 -7.30 -13.94
CA VAL A 98 -4.83 -6.85 -12.64
C VAL A 98 -5.76 -5.67 -12.86
N LYS A 99 -6.97 -5.77 -12.33
CA LYS A 99 -8.06 -4.78 -12.42
C LYS A 99 -8.42 -4.25 -11.04
N ARG A 100 -9.24 -3.20 -11.03
CA ARG A 100 -9.84 -2.68 -9.80
C ARG A 100 -10.62 -3.77 -9.08
N GLY A 101 -10.34 -3.95 -7.79
CA GLY A 101 -10.95 -4.96 -6.93
C GLY A 101 -10.22 -6.30 -6.90
N ASP A 102 -9.31 -6.57 -7.85
CA ASP A 102 -8.49 -7.78 -7.80
C ASP A 102 -7.51 -7.72 -6.62
N THR A 103 -7.19 -8.87 -6.06
CA THR A 103 -6.21 -8.98 -4.97
C THR A 103 -4.84 -9.37 -5.48
N VAL A 104 -3.81 -8.69 -4.98
CA VAL A 104 -2.39 -8.97 -5.22
C VAL A 104 -1.73 -9.32 -3.90
N ALA A 105 -1.14 -10.50 -3.79
CA ALA A 105 -0.36 -10.89 -2.62
C ALA A 105 1.04 -10.28 -2.70
N ILE A 106 1.52 -9.73 -1.59
CA ILE A 106 2.85 -9.14 -1.50
C ILE A 106 3.64 -9.88 -0.42
N TYR A 107 4.62 -10.65 -0.85
CA TYR A 107 5.51 -11.44 -0.01
C TYR A 107 6.95 -10.93 -0.17
N LEU A 108 7.22 -9.79 0.44
CA LEU A 108 8.49 -9.08 0.36
C LEU A 108 9.06 -8.82 1.75
N PRO A 109 10.39 -8.78 1.91
CA PRO A 109 11.03 -8.25 3.10
C PRO A 109 10.76 -6.74 3.21
N MET A 110 11.24 -6.12 4.30
CA MET A 110 11.08 -4.68 4.54
C MET A 110 12.03 -3.86 3.66
N ILE A 111 11.75 -3.80 2.38
CA ILE A 111 12.49 -3.06 1.36
C ILE A 111 11.59 -2.00 0.70
N PRO A 112 12.14 -0.96 0.08
CA PRO A 112 11.34 0.09 -0.59
C PRO A 112 10.35 -0.44 -1.61
N GLU A 113 10.68 -1.54 -2.29
CA GLU A 113 9.82 -2.21 -3.27
C GLU A 113 8.50 -2.71 -2.66
N ALA A 114 8.50 -3.06 -1.37
CA ALA A 114 7.27 -3.43 -0.67
C ALA A 114 6.28 -2.26 -0.62
N LEU A 115 6.75 -1.06 -0.25
CA LEU A 115 5.92 0.15 -0.24
C LEU A 115 5.51 0.57 -1.66
N ILE A 116 6.40 0.45 -2.63
CA ILE A 116 6.10 0.72 -4.05
C ILE A 116 4.97 -0.19 -4.53
N ALA A 117 5.03 -1.49 -4.22
CA ALA A 117 4.00 -2.47 -4.60
C ALA A 117 2.64 -2.14 -3.95
N LEU A 118 2.62 -1.81 -2.66
CA LEU A 118 1.42 -1.37 -1.93
C LEU A 118 0.75 -0.16 -2.61
N LEU A 119 1.55 0.86 -2.90
CA LEU A 119 1.08 2.10 -3.53
C LEU A 119 0.66 1.89 -4.98
N ALA A 120 1.31 0.98 -5.71
CA ALA A 120 0.93 0.62 -7.07
C ALA A 120 -0.44 -0.08 -7.11
N CYS A 121 -0.70 -1.01 -6.18
CA CYS A 121 -2.02 -1.65 -6.05
C CYS A 121 -3.10 -0.60 -5.76
N THR A 122 -2.91 0.25 -4.76
CA THR A 122 -3.89 1.29 -4.42
C THR A 122 -4.09 2.30 -5.55
N ARG A 123 -3.04 2.57 -6.35
CA ARG A 123 -3.12 3.46 -7.52
C ARG A 123 -4.12 2.99 -8.56
N ILE A 124 -4.16 1.70 -8.84
CA ILE A 124 -5.07 1.09 -9.82
C ILE A 124 -6.38 0.59 -9.21
N GLY A 125 -6.55 0.77 -7.89
CA GLY A 125 -7.73 0.30 -7.16
C GLY A 125 -7.76 -1.20 -6.90
N ALA A 126 -6.61 -1.88 -7.00
CA ALA A 126 -6.44 -3.26 -6.57
C ALA A 126 -6.28 -3.34 -5.03
N VAL A 127 -6.62 -4.48 -4.48
CA VAL A 127 -6.46 -4.80 -3.06
C VAL A 127 -5.10 -5.48 -2.88
N HIS A 128 -4.27 -4.98 -1.97
CA HIS A 128 -3.03 -5.68 -1.61
C HIS A 128 -3.23 -6.54 -0.36
N SER A 129 -2.71 -7.76 -0.39
CA SER A 129 -2.64 -8.68 0.74
C SER A 129 -1.18 -8.88 1.11
N VAL A 130 -0.74 -8.26 2.21
CA VAL A 130 0.65 -8.31 2.65
C VAL A 130 0.88 -9.53 3.52
N VAL A 131 1.83 -10.35 3.13
CA VAL A 131 2.26 -11.53 3.87
C VAL A 131 3.68 -11.31 4.37
N PHE A 132 3.90 -11.46 5.66
CA PHE A 132 5.22 -11.30 6.25
C PHE A 132 6.23 -12.33 5.69
N ALA A 133 7.36 -11.86 5.18
CA ALA A 133 8.38 -12.69 4.50
C ALA A 133 9.09 -13.72 5.40
N GLY A 134 8.68 -13.86 6.65
CA GLY A 134 9.14 -14.91 7.57
C GLY A 134 8.15 -16.07 7.73
N PHE A 135 7.01 -16.04 7.05
CA PHE A 135 6.03 -17.13 7.10
C PHE A 135 6.44 -18.31 6.19
N SER A 136 5.95 -19.50 6.56
CA SER A 136 6.15 -20.72 5.77
C SER A 136 5.36 -20.70 4.45
N SER A 137 5.74 -21.57 3.52
CA SER A 137 5.02 -21.79 2.25
C SER A 137 3.54 -22.10 2.47
N ASP A 138 3.19 -22.93 3.45
CA ASP A 138 1.79 -23.26 3.77
C ASP A 138 1.01 -22.01 4.20
N SER A 139 1.60 -21.19 5.07
CA SER A 139 0.99 -19.93 5.51
C SER A 139 0.79 -18.93 4.36
N LEU A 140 1.73 -18.90 3.42
CA LEU A 140 1.62 -18.06 2.23
C LEU A 140 0.51 -18.57 1.32
N ARG A 141 0.53 -19.89 1.02
CA ARG A 141 -0.48 -20.56 0.19
C ARG A 141 -1.89 -20.28 0.69
N ASP A 142 -2.13 -20.49 1.98
CA ASP A 142 -3.45 -20.34 2.58
C ASP A 142 -3.96 -18.90 2.43
N ARG A 143 -3.09 -17.90 2.58
CA ARG A 143 -3.44 -16.49 2.37
C ARG A 143 -3.70 -16.13 0.91
N VAL A 144 -2.93 -16.70 -0.01
CA VAL A 144 -3.12 -16.50 -1.45
C VAL A 144 -4.46 -17.09 -1.89
N ILE A 145 -4.82 -18.28 -1.39
CA ILE A 145 -6.09 -18.95 -1.67
C ILE A 145 -7.26 -18.17 -1.06
N ASP A 146 -7.18 -17.79 0.20
CA ASP A 146 -8.23 -17.05 0.92
C ASP A 146 -8.50 -15.70 0.24
N ALA A 147 -7.45 -14.96 -0.10
CA ALA A 147 -7.54 -13.70 -0.80
C ALA A 147 -7.84 -13.83 -2.30
N GLN A 148 -7.89 -15.04 -2.87
CA GLN A 148 -8.06 -15.31 -4.30
C GLN A 148 -7.06 -14.54 -5.18
N SER A 149 -5.83 -14.36 -4.69
CA SER A 149 -4.80 -13.59 -5.36
C SER A 149 -4.26 -14.36 -6.56
N ARG A 150 -4.29 -13.74 -7.75
CA ARG A 150 -3.74 -14.32 -8.99
C ARG A 150 -2.29 -13.89 -9.25
N VAL A 151 -1.82 -12.87 -8.55
CA VAL A 151 -0.47 -12.33 -8.67
C VAL A 151 0.17 -12.31 -7.29
N VAL A 152 1.40 -12.81 -7.20
CA VAL A 152 2.25 -12.72 -6.02
C VAL A 152 3.48 -11.90 -6.38
N ILE A 153 3.74 -10.83 -5.65
CA ILE A 153 4.97 -10.05 -5.77
C ILE A 153 5.95 -10.58 -4.72
N THR A 154 7.12 -11.01 -5.16
CA THR A 154 8.19 -11.49 -4.28
C THR A 154 9.56 -11.05 -4.80
N THR A 155 10.60 -11.30 -4.03
CA THR A 155 12.01 -11.16 -4.44
C THR A 155 12.65 -12.55 -4.52
N ASP A 156 13.79 -12.66 -5.15
CA ASP A 156 14.61 -13.87 -5.19
C ASP A 156 15.03 -14.30 -3.77
N GLU A 157 15.58 -13.35 -3.01
CA GLU A 157 15.98 -13.55 -1.61
C GLU A 157 15.79 -12.27 -0.79
N GLY A 158 15.76 -12.40 0.53
CA GLY A 158 15.77 -11.30 1.48
C GLY A 158 16.89 -11.50 2.51
N LYS A 159 17.43 -10.39 3.04
CA LYS A 159 18.37 -10.42 4.17
C LYS A 159 17.67 -9.97 5.43
N ARG A 160 17.94 -10.62 6.55
CA ARG A 160 17.44 -10.22 7.87
C ARG A 160 18.35 -10.74 8.98
N GLY A 161 18.94 -9.83 9.75
CA GLY A 161 19.82 -10.18 10.87
C GLY A 161 21.01 -11.04 10.44
N GLY A 162 21.62 -10.72 9.30
CA GLY A 162 22.74 -11.48 8.73
C GLY A 162 22.34 -12.83 8.09
N LYS A 163 21.04 -13.18 8.02
CA LYS A 163 20.56 -14.41 7.41
C LYS A 163 19.92 -14.13 6.04
N VAL A 164 20.20 -14.99 5.07
CA VAL A 164 19.55 -14.98 3.76
C VAL A 164 18.29 -15.86 3.83
N ILE A 165 17.17 -15.29 3.37
CA ILE A 165 15.88 -15.99 3.26
C ILE A 165 15.58 -16.13 1.77
N ALA A 166 15.53 -17.36 1.26
CA ALA A 166 15.25 -17.66 -0.13
C ALA A 166 13.74 -17.54 -0.41
N THR A 167 13.23 -16.31 -0.45
CA THR A 167 11.80 -16.00 -0.57
C THR A 167 11.17 -16.58 -1.83
N LYS A 168 11.88 -16.56 -2.97
CA LYS A 168 11.39 -17.17 -4.22
C LYS A 168 11.13 -18.67 -4.09
N LYS A 169 12.02 -19.41 -3.41
CA LYS A 169 11.84 -20.86 -3.17
C LYS A 169 10.64 -21.17 -2.27
N ILE A 170 10.22 -20.22 -1.44
CA ILE A 170 9.04 -20.36 -0.58
C ILE A 170 7.77 -20.17 -1.41
N VAL A 171 7.82 -19.31 -2.42
CA VAL A 171 6.69 -18.98 -3.31
C VAL A 171 6.46 -20.09 -4.36
N ASP A 172 7.51 -20.70 -4.88
CA ASP A 172 7.48 -21.78 -5.89
C ASP A 172 7.06 -23.12 -5.28
#